data_f6b9c459b9f9f05edbf269cb00a1c563
#
_entry.id   f6b9c459b9f9f05edbf269cb00a1c563
#
_cell.length_a   1.000
_cell.length_b   1.000
_cell.length_c   1.000
_cell.angle_alpha   90.00
_cell.angle_beta   90.00
_cell.angle_gamma   90.00
#
_symmetry.space_group_name_H-M   'P 1'
#
loop_
_entity.id
_entity.type
_entity.pdbx_description
1 polymer ?
#
loop_
_entity_poly.entity_id
_entity_poly.type
_entity_poly.pdbx_seq_one_letter_code
_entity_poly.pdbx_strand_id
1 'polypeptide(L)'
;MSTLIDLLLEKKRDKTQEISIYFFENCNLRCAFCWQDHETMVGLDTVREKVSSIEEYFKEEKRSAVSFAMMGGELFADKIFDDKLLSDFKYVTDRIKDLSIKYNKQVTISWVTNLVTTKLDMIRDLVKHGRKLGMKVEVSTSYDFAGRFNINQFLMFKTNVELMWDEIRTFSLTLTKANCKYFLEKKDPYFDYLYNKGAYFYFDYYMPDQSADKQCPSDTMLFEVFKKGIVEYPRIDPWSSWINNNENYASCRSSRMINPDNSRSNCGAMVIAQNEQAADKIYTIKLHNKSNANIENLFLEKYNCIGCEYLERCSFGCFMQHASTKFVEDLDDCVYRKTYQFMEDNNLIRYGSSVKTLACTDNGS
;
A
#
# COMPACT_ATOMS: atom_id res chain seq x y z
N MET A 1 -20.52 -1.26 23.92
CA MET A 1 -21.36 -0.97 22.76
C MET A 1 -20.44 -0.49 21.64
N SER A 2 -20.43 -1.13 20.48
CA SER A 2 -19.72 -0.57 19.30
C SER A 2 -20.45 0.71 18.89
N THR A 3 -19.69 1.74 18.58
CA THR A 3 -20.26 2.99 18.06
C THR A 3 -20.76 2.76 16.63
N LEU A 4 -21.62 3.63 16.11
CA LEU A 4 -22.04 3.61 14.70
C LEU A 4 -20.80 3.63 13.77
N ILE A 5 -19.76 4.35 14.17
CA ILE A 5 -18.46 4.41 13.49
C ILE A 5 -17.80 3.03 13.42
N ASP A 6 -17.78 2.29 14.53
CA ASP A 6 -17.21 0.94 14.56
C ASP A 6 -17.94 0.00 13.59
N LEU A 7 -19.27 0.10 13.51
CA LEU A 7 -20.06 -0.71 12.57
C LEU A 7 -19.81 -0.32 11.10
N LEU A 8 -19.67 0.97 10.80
CA LEU A 8 -19.35 1.46 9.46
C LEU A 8 -17.94 1.02 9.03
N LEU A 9 -16.97 1.12 9.92
CA LEU A 9 -15.60 0.70 9.66
C LEU A 9 -15.49 -0.83 9.56
N GLU A 10 -16.31 -1.60 10.27
CA GLU A 10 -16.39 -3.06 10.11
C GLU A 10 -16.91 -3.47 8.73
N LYS A 11 -17.93 -2.78 8.20
CA LYS A 11 -18.43 -3.03 6.84
C LYS A 11 -17.38 -2.76 5.77
N LYS A 12 -16.44 -1.85 6.04
CA LYS A 12 -15.36 -1.43 5.11
C LYS A 12 -14.10 -2.28 5.20
N ARG A 13 -14.08 -3.35 5.97
CA ARG A 13 -12.91 -4.24 6.07
C ARG A 13 -12.74 -5.06 4.81
N ASP A 14 -11.52 -5.07 4.31
CA ASP A 14 -11.11 -5.98 3.24
C ASP A 14 -11.39 -7.43 3.65
N LYS A 15 -11.77 -8.25 2.66
CA LYS A 15 -11.95 -9.71 2.83
C LYS A 15 -10.63 -10.44 3.04
N THR A 16 -9.52 -9.80 2.67
CA THR A 16 -8.16 -10.30 2.79
C THR A 16 -7.42 -9.57 3.90
N GLN A 17 -6.77 -10.32 4.78
CA GLN A 17 -5.81 -9.73 5.72
C GLN A 17 -4.50 -9.46 5.00
N GLU A 18 -4.03 -8.23 5.03
CA GLU A 18 -2.68 -7.88 4.60
C GLU A 18 -1.71 -7.92 5.79
N ILE A 19 -0.57 -8.55 5.59
CA ILE A 19 0.54 -8.62 6.55
C ILE A 19 1.81 -8.19 5.82
N SER A 20 2.38 -7.07 6.25
CA SER A 20 3.68 -6.61 5.76
C SER A 20 4.79 -7.19 6.63
N ILE A 21 5.77 -7.84 6.01
CA ILE A 21 6.94 -8.38 6.70
C ILE A 21 8.15 -7.57 6.30
N TYR A 22 8.66 -6.78 7.25
CA TYR A 22 9.94 -6.07 7.09
C TYR A 22 11.06 -6.97 7.59
N PHE A 23 11.89 -7.44 6.67
CA PHE A 23 13.01 -8.31 7.00
C PHE A 23 14.19 -7.52 7.58
N PHE A 24 14.55 -6.44 6.91
CA PHE A 24 15.65 -5.52 7.29
C PHE A 24 15.49 -4.21 6.50
N GLU A 25 16.28 -3.18 6.86
CA GLU A 25 16.18 -1.86 6.22
C GLU A 25 17.32 -1.55 5.23
N ASN A 26 18.37 -2.39 5.16
CA ASN A 26 19.46 -2.19 4.23
C ASN A 26 18.96 -2.10 2.77
N CYS A 27 19.43 -1.09 2.04
CA CYS A 27 18.99 -0.83 0.68
C CYS A 27 20.14 -0.31 -0.20
N ASN A 28 20.13 -0.69 -1.47
CA ASN A 28 21.08 -0.22 -2.47
C ASN A 28 20.66 1.11 -3.13
N LEU A 29 19.46 1.61 -2.84
CA LEU A 29 18.99 2.94 -3.24
C LEU A 29 19.00 3.93 -2.06
N ARG A 30 18.88 5.21 -2.40
CA ARG A 30 18.75 6.33 -1.45
C ARG A 30 17.62 7.22 -1.93
N CYS A 31 16.39 6.68 -1.91
CA CYS A 31 15.21 7.41 -2.33
C CYS A 31 14.99 8.63 -1.44
N ALA A 32 14.81 9.81 -2.04
CA ALA A 32 14.71 11.08 -1.31
C ALA A 32 13.51 11.16 -0.35
N PHE A 33 12.55 10.26 -0.50
CA PHE A 33 11.31 10.19 0.28
C PHE A 33 11.24 8.96 1.20
N CYS A 34 12.28 8.13 1.24
CA CYS A 34 12.29 6.92 2.04
C CYS A 34 12.66 7.24 3.49
N TRP A 35 11.89 6.70 4.41
CA TRP A 35 12.07 6.87 5.84
C TRP A 35 12.97 5.82 6.50
N GLN A 36 13.33 4.75 5.77
CA GLN A 36 14.13 3.65 6.29
C GLN A 36 15.60 4.05 6.48
N ASP A 37 16.24 3.44 7.46
CA ASP A 37 17.70 3.48 7.60
C ASP A 37 18.31 2.47 6.61
N HIS A 38 18.80 2.99 5.50
CA HIS A 38 19.34 2.19 4.40
C HIS A 38 20.62 1.42 4.73
N GLU A 39 21.19 1.57 5.90
CA GLU A 39 22.47 0.97 6.29
C GLU A 39 22.33 -0.10 7.37
N THR A 40 21.23 -0.07 8.13
CA THR A 40 21.03 -1.04 9.20
C THR A 40 20.81 -2.45 8.68
N MET A 41 21.45 -3.41 9.35
CA MET A 41 21.35 -4.84 9.06
C MET A 41 20.47 -5.58 10.08
N VAL A 42 19.82 -4.86 10.97
CA VAL A 42 18.89 -5.45 11.94
C VAL A 42 17.84 -6.30 11.20
N GLY A 43 17.65 -7.52 11.64
CA GLY A 43 16.71 -8.47 11.05
C GLY A 43 17.31 -9.41 10.00
N LEU A 44 18.49 -9.13 9.44
CA LEU A 44 19.08 -9.99 8.40
C LEU A 44 19.40 -11.41 8.93
N ASP A 45 19.93 -11.51 10.14
CA ASP A 45 20.27 -12.80 10.76
C ASP A 45 19.06 -13.52 11.38
N THR A 46 17.93 -12.83 11.50
CA THR A 46 16.70 -13.33 12.14
C THR A 46 15.56 -13.56 11.13
N VAL A 47 15.87 -13.70 9.84
CA VAL A 47 14.86 -13.91 8.77
C VAL A 47 13.93 -15.09 9.09
N ARG A 48 14.48 -16.23 9.55
CA ARG A 48 13.68 -17.42 9.88
C ARG A 48 12.80 -17.25 11.11
N GLU A 49 13.17 -16.38 12.02
CA GLU A 49 12.43 -16.13 13.26
C GLU A 49 11.09 -15.42 13.02
N LYS A 50 10.94 -14.74 11.86
CA LYS A 50 9.66 -14.12 11.44
C LYS A 50 8.50 -15.10 11.49
N VAL A 51 8.76 -16.41 11.30
CA VAL A 51 7.75 -17.45 11.27
C VAL A 51 6.91 -17.50 12.54
N SER A 52 7.50 -17.26 13.72
CA SER A 52 6.77 -17.24 14.98
C SER A 52 5.71 -16.13 15.01
N SER A 53 6.09 -14.91 14.62
CA SER A 53 5.16 -13.78 14.55
C SER A 53 4.11 -13.97 13.44
N ILE A 54 4.49 -14.59 12.32
CA ILE A 54 3.54 -14.97 11.26
C ILE A 54 2.50 -15.95 11.82
N GLU A 55 2.92 -16.99 12.55
CA GLU A 55 1.99 -17.96 13.13
C GLU A 55 1.02 -17.33 14.11
N GLU A 56 1.45 -16.36 14.91
CA GLU A 56 0.56 -15.63 15.81
C GLU A 56 -0.52 -14.88 15.05
N TYR A 57 -0.18 -14.21 13.95
CA TYR A 57 -1.18 -13.56 13.09
C TYR A 57 -2.15 -14.56 12.47
N PHE A 58 -1.69 -15.74 12.05
CA PHE A 58 -2.59 -16.79 11.56
C PHE A 58 -3.59 -17.27 12.61
N LYS A 59 -3.17 -17.36 13.89
CA LYS A 59 -4.04 -17.75 15.02
C LYS A 59 -5.11 -16.68 15.30
N GLU A 60 -4.70 -15.40 15.24
CA GLU A 60 -5.58 -14.26 15.55
C GLU A 60 -6.56 -13.95 14.42
N GLU A 61 -6.19 -14.23 13.18
CA GLU A 61 -6.95 -13.83 11.99
C GLU A 61 -8.14 -14.75 11.72
N LYS A 62 -9.31 -14.15 11.55
CA LYS A 62 -10.57 -14.87 11.26
C LYS A 62 -10.87 -14.98 9.76
N ARG A 63 -10.27 -14.12 8.91
CA ARG A 63 -10.50 -14.14 7.46
C ARG A 63 -9.91 -15.38 6.82
N SER A 64 -10.53 -15.83 5.74
CA SER A 64 -10.09 -17.01 4.98
C SER A 64 -8.90 -16.75 4.07
N ALA A 65 -8.60 -15.49 3.76
CA ALA A 65 -7.50 -15.10 2.89
C ALA A 65 -6.50 -14.18 3.61
N VAL A 66 -5.20 -14.42 3.36
CA VAL A 66 -4.08 -13.63 3.89
C VAL A 66 -3.14 -13.29 2.73
N SER A 67 -2.78 -12.02 2.61
CA SER A 67 -1.80 -11.54 1.66
C SER A 67 -0.55 -11.05 2.39
N PHE A 68 0.61 -11.55 1.99
CA PHE A 68 1.90 -11.13 2.53
C PHE A 68 2.60 -10.19 1.57
N ALA A 69 2.97 -9.00 2.06
CA ALA A 69 3.94 -8.12 1.42
C ALA A 69 5.31 -8.34 2.07
N MET A 70 6.19 -9.08 1.37
CA MET A 70 7.55 -9.34 1.79
C MET A 70 8.42 -8.16 1.39
N MET A 71 8.87 -7.37 2.34
CA MET A 71 9.53 -6.10 2.07
C MET A 71 10.68 -5.83 3.05
N GLY A 72 11.38 -4.75 2.79
CA GLY A 72 12.52 -4.29 3.57
C GLY A 72 13.07 -3.02 2.96
N GLY A 73 14.37 -2.79 3.10
CA GLY A 73 15.10 -1.85 2.27
C GLY A 73 15.10 -2.37 0.83
N GLU A 74 16.06 -3.24 0.49
CA GLU A 74 16.02 -4.02 -0.76
C GLU A 74 16.41 -5.48 -0.47
N LEU A 75 15.44 -6.37 -0.59
CA LEU A 75 15.60 -7.79 -0.27
C LEU A 75 16.61 -8.50 -1.18
N PHE A 76 16.74 -8.03 -2.41
CA PHE A 76 17.52 -8.65 -3.46
C PHE A 76 18.74 -7.83 -3.89
N ALA A 77 19.21 -6.94 -3.00
CA ALA A 77 20.45 -6.18 -3.27
C ALA A 77 21.65 -7.12 -3.46
N ASP A 78 22.44 -6.89 -4.50
CA ASP A 78 23.54 -7.77 -4.92
C ASP A 78 24.54 -8.09 -3.80
N LYS A 79 24.72 -7.15 -2.84
CA LYS A 79 25.67 -7.29 -1.73
C LYS A 79 25.23 -8.25 -0.63
N ILE A 80 23.92 -8.47 -0.46
CA ILE A 80 23.37 -9.22 0.66
C ILE A 80 22.57 -10.46 0.22
N PHE A 81 22.02 -10.44 -1.00
CA PHE A 81 21.22 -11.55 -1.51
C PHE A 81 22.12 -12.64 -2.08
N ASP A 82 22.41 -13.63 -1.25
CA ASP A 82 23.22 -14.81 -1.55
C ASP A 82 22.40 -16.10 -1.41
N ASP A 83 23.03 -17.25 -1.61
CA ASP A 83 22.37 -18.56 -1.50
C ASP A 83 21.83 -18.83 -0.10
N LYS A 84 22.48 -18.29 0.96
CA LYS A 84 22.00 -18.42 2.34
C LYS A 84 20.68 -17.66 2.50
N LEU A 85 20.64 -16.40 2.10
CA LEU A 85 19.44 -15.58 2.23
C LEU A 85 18.30 -16.11 1.34
N LEU A 86 18.60 -16.60 0.13
CA LEU A 86 17.64 -17.30 -0.72
C LEU A 86 17.05 -18.53 0.00
N SER A 87 17.91 -19.33 0.65
CA SER A 87 17.47 -20.49 1.45
C SER A 87 16.58 -20.09 2.61
N ASP A 88 16.90 -18.97 3.28
CA ASP A 88 16.10 -18.44 4.39
C ASP A 88 14.73 -17.95 3.92
N PHE A 89 14.65 -17.25 2.78
CA PHE A 89 13.37 -16.85 2.18
C PHE A 89 12.53 -18.05 1.73
N LYS A 90 13.14 -19.09 1.16
CA LYS A 90 12.44 -20.34 0.83
C LYS A 90 11.90 -21.02 2.08
N TYR A 91 12.69 -21.09 3.16
CA TYR A 91 12.23 -21.62 4.43
C TYR A 91 11.01 -20.88 4.97
N VAL A 92 11.03 -19.54 4.97
CA VAL A 92 9.85 -18.73 5.38
C VAL A 92 8.64 -19.04 4.50
N THR A 93 8.86 -19.16 3.19
CA THR A 93 7.81 -19.50 2.20
C THR A 93 7.20 -20.88 2.50
N ASP A 94 8.03 -21.90 2.79
CA ASP A 94 7.57 -23.24 3.16
C ASP A 94 6.74 -23.20 4.44
N ARG A 95 7.20 -22.47 5.46
CA ARG A 95 6.49 -22.35 6.74
C ARG A 95 5.16 -21.62 6.59
N ILE A 96 5.07 -20.60 5.74
CA ILE A 96 3.79 -19.93 5.40
C ILE A 96 2.84 -20.94 4.76
N LYS A 97 3.32 -21.81 3.86
CA LYS A 97 2.50 -22.86 3.26
C LYS A 97 1.98 -23.83 4.32
N ASP A 98 2.83 -24.32 5.22
CA ASP A 98 2.42 -25.20 6.30
C ASP A 98 1.34 -24.56 7.19
N LEU A 99 1.54 -23.27 7.54
CA LEU A 99 0.57 -22.50 8.33
C LEU A 99 -0.74 -22.29 7.55
N SER A 100 -0.68 -22.08 6.23
CA SER A 100 -1.87 -21.92 5.39
C SER A 100 -2.74 -23.18 5.43
N ILE A 101 -2.12 -24.34 5.41
CA ILE A 101 -2.82 -25.65 5.54
C ILE A 101 -3.36 -25.81 6.96
N LYS A 102 -2.52 -25.59 7.99
CA LYS A 102 -2.87 -25.74 9.40
C LYS A 102 -4.09 -24.90 9.81
N TYR A 103 -4.16 -23.67 9.31
CA TYR A 103 -5.23 -22.70 9.64
C TYR A 103 -6.30 -22.56 8.55
N ASN A 104 -6.25 -23.39 7.52
CA ASN A 104 -7.19 -23.40 6.37
C ASN A 104 -7.36 -22.01 5.74
N LYS A 105 -6.25 -21.39 5.30
CA LYS A 105 -6.25 -20.06 4.70
C LYS A 105 -5.67 -20.07 3.30
N GLN A 106 -6.27 -19.27 2.42
CA GLN A 106 -5.67 -18.95 1.12
C GLN A 106 -4.57 -17.91 1.32
N VAL A 107 -3.42 -18.13 0.68
CA VAL A 107 -2.26 -17.27 0.83
C VAL A 107 -1.79 -16.73 -0.51
N THR A 108 -1.52 -15.44 -0.54
CA THR A 108 -0.78 -14.75 -1.60
C THR A 108 0.50 -14.17 -1.02
N ILE A 109 1.61 -14.27 -1.74
CA ILE A 109 2.89 -13.67 -1.38
C ILE A 109 3.32 -12.71 -2.48
N SER A 110 3.63 -11.47 -2.12
CA SER A 110 4.25 -10.49 -2.99
C SER A 110 5.63 -10.12 -2.48
N TRP A 111 6.67 -10.41 -3.28
CA TRP A 111 8.04 -10.00 -2.99
C TRP A 111 8.29 -8.60 -3.54
N VAL A 112 8.53 -7.65 -2.64
CA VAL A 112 8.72 -6.24 -2.99
C VAL A 112 10.19 -5.97 -3.27
N THR A 113 10.50 -5.39 -4.43
CA THR A 113 11.87 -5.08 -4.86
C THR A 113 11.92 -3.82 -5.71
N ASN A 114 13.05 -3.11 -5.65
CA ASN A 114 13.32 -1.99 -6.55
C ASN A 114 13.86 -2.44 -7.93
N LEU A 115 14.11 -3.73 -8.12
CA LEU A 115 14.63 -4.34 -9.34
C LEU A 115 15.99 -3.78 -9.82
N VAL A 116 16.76 -3.13 -8.97
CA VAL A 116 18.14 -2.71 -9.28
C VAL A 116 19.10 -3.77 -8.74
N THR A 117 19.15 -4.90 -9.41
CA THR A 117 19.94 -6.09 -9.02
C THR A 117 20.33 -6.92 -10.23
N THR A 118 21.41 -7.69 -10.13
CA THR A 118 21.82 -8.69 -11.10
C THR A 118 21.28 -10.10 -10.78
N LYS A 119 20.58 -10.29 -9.66
CA LYS A 119 20.18 -11.59 -9.09
C LYS A 119 18.81 -12.10 -9.59
N LEU A 120 18.40 -11.78 -10.81
CA LEU A 120 17.07 -12.10 -11.34
C LEU A 120 16.75 -13.60 -11.32
N ASP A 121 17.73 -14.46 -11.62
CA ASP A 121 17.50 -15.91 -11.63
C ASP A 121 17.22 -16.47 -10.23
N MET A 122 17.85 -15.91 -9.21
CA MET A 122 17.56 -16.27 -7.81
C MET A 122 16.15 -15.80 -7.38
N ILE A 123 15.73 -14.61 -7.83
CA ILE A 123 14.36 -14.11 -7.60
C ILE A 123 13.34 -15.04 -8.29
N ARG A 124 13.58 -15.40 -9.55
CA ARG A 124 12.71 -16.35 -10.27
C ARG A 124 12.64 -17.71 -9.58
N ASP A 125 13.77 -18.20 -9.06
CA ASP A 125 13.82 -19.47 -8.34
C ASP A 125 12.97 -19.41 -7.07
N LEU A 126 13.03 -18.30 -6.31
CA LEU A 126 12.18 -18.09 -5.14
C LEU A 126 10.68 -18.05 -5.51
N VAL A 127 10.31 -17.31 -6.56
CA VAL A 127 8.92 -17.23 -7.04
C VAL A 127 8.43 -18.59 -7.51
N LYS A 128 9.24 -19.31 -8.30
CA LYS A 128 8.91 -20.67 -8.76
C LYS A 128 8.77 -21.65 -7.61
N HIS A 129 9.60 -21.54 -6.57
CA HIS A 129 9.51 -22.36 -5.38
C HIS A 129 8.14 -22.22 -4.71
N GLY A 130 7.71 -21.01 -4.42
CA GLY A 130 6.39 -20.78 -3.80
C GLY A 130 5.21 -21.20 -4.69
N ARG A 131 5.31 -20.99 -6.02
CA ARG A 131 4.29 -21.46 -6.99
C ARG A 131 4.19 -22.99 -7.04
N LYS A 132 5.31 -23.72 -6.93
CA LYS A 132 5.32 -25.20 -6.83
C LYS A 132 4.61 -25.72 -5.59
N LEU A 133 4.58 -24.94 -4.50
CA LEU A 133 3.82 -25.25 -3.29
C LEU A 133 2.31 -24.96 -3.43
N GLY A 134 1.86 -24.52 -4.61
CA GLY A 134 0.46 -24.20 -4.88
C GLY A 134 0.00 -22.85 -4.30
N MET A 135 0.91 -21.94 -4.00
CA MET A 135 0.58 -20.58 -3.56
C MET A 135 0.61 -19.61 -4.74
N LYS A 136 -0.15 -18.52 -4.63
CA LYS A 136 0.00 -17.38 -5.52
C LYS A 136 1.22 -16.57 -5.06
N VAL A 137 2.28 -16.57 -5.86
CA VAL A 137 3.52 -15.82 -5.57
C VAL A 137 3.86 -14.93 -6.74
N GLU A 138 4.12 -13.67 -6.46
CA GLU A 138 4.37 -12.62 -7.44
C GLU A 138 5.46 -11.65 -6.94
N VAL A 139 5.93 -10.80 -7.84
CA VAL A 139 6.86 -9.71 -7.55
C VAL A 139 6.10 -8.39 -7.65
N SER A 140 6.32 -7.48 -6.71
CA SER A 140 5.89 -6.09 -6.79
C SER A 140 7.10 -5.18 -6.84
N THR A 141 7.00 -4.11 -7.62
CA THR A 141 8.08 -3.13 -7.72
C THR A 141 7.53 -1.72 -7.64
N SER A 142 8.42 -0.73 -7.55
CA SER A 142 8.03 0.67 -7.49
C SER A 142 8.64 1.44 -8.65
N TYR A 143 7.83 2.26 -9.28
CA TYR A 143 8.27 3.19 -10.31
C TYR A 143 7.88 4.61 -9.94
N ASP A 144 8.85 5.40 -9.49
CA ASP A 144 8.65 6.81 -9.16
C ASP A 144 9.28 7.69 -10.25
N PHE A 145 8.59 8.75 -10.62
CA PHE A 145 9.07 9.69 -11.64
C PHE A 145 10.29 10.47 -11.18
N ALA A 146 10.42 10.69 -9.87
CA ALA A 146 11.47 11.50 -9.29
C ALA A 146 11.96 10.95 -7.95
N GLY A 147 13.24 11.16 -7.64
CA GLY A 147 13.82 10.92 -6.33
C GLY A 147 14.18 9.46 -6.01
N ARG A 148 14.03 8.52 -6.96
CA ARG A 148 14.35 7.10 -6.75
C ARG A 148 15.66 6.67 -7.43
N PHE A 149 15.79 6.87 -8.73
CA PHE A 149 16.86 6.31 -9.55
C PHE A 149 17.82 7.36 -10.08
N ASN A 150 19.11 7.04 -10.12
CA ASN A 150 20.01 7.68 -11.06
C ASN A 150 19.88 7.01 -12.45
N ILE A 151 20.57 7.54 -13.47
CA ILE A 151 20.41 7.08 -14.86
C ILE A 151 20.77 5.60 -15.04
N ASN A 152 21.87 5.12 -14.42
CA ASN A 152 22.29 3.73 -14.55
C ASN A 152 21.33 2.77 -13.84
N GLN A 153 20.85 3.16 -12.66
CA GLN A 153 19.85 2.41 -11.91
C GLN A 153 18.53 2.35 -12.68
N PHE A 154 18.13 3.42 -13.34
CA PHE A 154 16.93 3.45 -14.16
C PHE A 154 17.04 2.54 -15.38
N LEU A 155 18.19 2.53 -16.07
CA LEU A 155 18.44 1.63 -17.20
C LEU A 155 18.40 0.16 -16.77
N MET A 156 19.03 -0.17 -15.64
CA MET A 156 18.97 -1.52 -15.06
C MET A 156 17.53 -1.89 -14.69
N PHE A 157 16.81 -1.02 -14.01
CA PHE A 157 15.39 -1.21 -13.67
C PHE A 157 14.55 -1.54 -14.91
N LYS A 158 14.66 -0.72 -15.97
CA LYS A 158 13.94 -0.96 -17.23
C LYS A 158 14.24 -2.32 -17.85
N THR A 159 15.52 -2.67 -17.92
CA THR A 159 15.95 -3.98 -18.45
C THR A 159 15.36 -5.12 -17.60
N ASN A 160 15.43 -4.98 -16.28
CA ASN A 160 14.96 -6.01 -15.35
C ASN A 160 13.44 -6.14 -15.35
N VAL A 161 12.70 -5.04 -15.52
CA VAL A 161 11.24 -5.08 -15.70
C VAL A 161 10.85 -5.90 -16.93
N GLU A 162 11.54 -5.68 -18.06
CA GLU A 162 11.27 -6.47 -19.29
C GLU A 162 11.58 -7.95 -19.09
N LEU A 163 12.72 -8.26 -18.46
CA LEU A 163 13.13 -9.63 -18.19
C LEU A 163 12.22 -10.36 -17.18
N MET A 164 11.63 -9.64 -16.24
CA MET A 164 10.78 -10.18 -15.14
C MET A 164 9.29 -9.94 -15.35
N TRP A 165 8.88 -9.57 -16.56
CA TRP A 165 7.50 -9.13 -16.83
C TRP A 165 6.43 -10.13 -16.38
N ASP A 166 6.68 -11.42 -16.54
CA ASP A 166 5.72 -12.47 -16.19
C ASP A 166 5.60 -12.72 -14.68
N GLU A 167 6.59 -12.30 -13.91
CA GLU A 167 6.60 -12.40 -12.44
C GLU A 167 6.05 -11.15 -11.77
N ILE A 168 6.15 -9.98 -12.43
CA ILE A 168 5.72 -8.70 -11.89
C ILE A 168 4.19 -8.56 -12.01
N ARG A 169 3.54 -8.14 -10.94
CA ARG A 169 2.09 -7.88 -10.93
C ARG A 169 1.75 -6.43 -10.64
N THR A 170 2.50 -5.80 -9.77
CA THR A 170 2.16 -4.48 -9.26
C THR A 170 3.34 -3.54 -9.36
N PHE A 171 3.06 -2.34 -9.83
CA PHE A 171 3.97 -1.20 -9.75
C PHE A 171 3.39 -0.18 -8.77
N SER A 172 4.09 0.12 -7.69
CA SER A 172 3.69 1.22 -6.81
C SER A 172 4.38 2.52 -7.24
N LEU A 173 3.70 3.64 -7.01
CA LEU A 173 4.24 4.98 -7.15
C LEU A 173 3.85 5.77 -5.91
N THR A 174 4.84 6.38 -5.26
CA THR A 174 4.58 7.15 -4.04
C THR A 174 4.13 8.57 -4.39
N LEU A 175 2.99 8.99 -3.85
CA LEU A 175 2.43 10.34 -4.04
C LEU A 175 3.23 11.39 -3.25
N THR A 176 4.51 11.54 -3.59
CA THR A 176 5.32 12.67 -3.10
C THR A 176 4.98 13.94 -3.88
N LYS A 177 5.28 15.10 -3.31
CA LYS A 177 5.14 16.40 -4.00
C LYS A 177 5.84 16.41 -5.36
N ALA A 178 7.04 15.82 -5.45
CA ALA A 178 7.81 15.75 -6.68
C ALA A 178 7.15 14.84 -7.72
N ASN A 179 6.69 13.66 -7.34
CA ASN A 179 5.98 12.74 -8.21
C ASN A 179 4.64 13.31 -8.68
N CYS A 180 3.87 13.92 -7.78
CA CYS A 180 2.62 14.59 -8.12
C CYS A 180 2.84 15.70 -9.15
N LYS A 181 3.83 16.57 -8.90
CA LYS A 181 4.18 17.63 -9.85
C LYS A 181 4.56 17.08 -11.22
N TYR A 182 5.42 16.06 -11.24
CA TYR A 182 5.84 15.43 -12.50
C TYR A 182 4.64 14.83 -13.24
N PHE A 183 3.79 14.08 -12.56
CA PHE A 183 2.60 13.47 -13.14
C PHE A 183 1.65 14.51 -13.75
N LEU A 184 1.50 15.66 -13.09
CA LEU A 184 0.64 16.75 -13.60
C LEU A 184 1.22 17.47 -14.81
N GLU A 185 2.51 17.77 -14.79
CA GLU A 185 3.16 18.66 -15.75
C GLU A 185 3.81 17.94 -16.95
N LYS A 186 4.11 16.65 -16.80
CA LYS A 186 4.87 15.87 -17.79
C LYS A 186 4.09 14.67 -18.29
N LYS A 187 4.47 14.20 -19.47
CA LYS A 187 4.18 12.85 -19.93
C LYS A 187 5.43 12.02 -19.80
N ASP A 188 5.32 10.87 -19.17
CA ASP A 188 6.41 9.92 -19.04
C ASP A 188 6.21 8.77 -20.04
N PRO A 189 7.05 8.68 -21.10
CA PRO A 189 6.85 7.67 -22.14
C PRO A 189 7.01 6.24 -21.62
N TYR A 190 7.81 6.02 -20.55
CA TYR A 190 7.97 4.70 -20.00
C TYR A 190 6.80 4.29 -19.11
N PHE A 191 6.25 5.22 -18.35
CA PHE A 191 5.01 5.00 -17.60
C PHE A 191 3.85 4.67 -18.55
N ASP A 192 3.68 5.48 -19.60
CA ASP A 192 2.66 5.24 -20.62
C ASP A 192 2.84 3.87 -21.30
N TYR A 193 4.08 3.49 -21.60
CA TYR A 193 4.41 2.17 -22.13
C TYR A 193 3.99 1.05 -21.17
N LEU A 194 4.37 1.11 -19.90
CA LEU A 194 4.00 0.12 -18.90
C LEU A 194 2.49 0.04 -18.71
N TYR A 195 1.83 1.20 -18.61
CA TYR A 195 0.38 1.27 -18.46
C TYR A 195 -0.34 0.63 -19.65
N ASN A 196 0.09 0.93 -20.87
CA ASN A 196 -0.50 0.37 -22.10
C ASN A 196 -0.19 -1.12 -22.27
N LYS A 197 0.97 -1.59 -21.79
CA LYS A 197 1.34 -3.01 -21.74
C LYS A 197 0.50 -3.80 -20.75
N GLY A 198 -0.27 -3.14 -19.89
CA GLY A 198 -1.19 -3.76 -18.94
C GLY A 198 -0.65 -3.86 -17.51
N ALA A 199 0.40 -3.09 -17.17
CA ALA A 199 0.86 -2.99 -15.80
C ALA A 199 -0.28 -2.54 -14.87
N TYR A 200 -0.38 -3.17 -13.70
CA TYR A 200 -1.23 -2.71 -12.63
C TYR A 200 -0.46 -1.73 -11.77
N PHE A 201 -0.93 -0.48 -11.76
CA PHE A 201 -0.35 0.56 -10.93
C PHE A 201 -1.18 0.82 -9.69
N TYR A 202 -0.48 1.03 -8.56
CA TYR A 202 -1.02 1.51 -7.30
C TYR A 202 -0.28 2.78 -6.88
N PHE A 203 -1.01 3.89 -6.78
CA PHE A 203 -0.46 5.14 -6.29
C PHE A 203 -0.59 5.18 -4.78
N ASP A 204 0.53 4.98 -4.12
CA ASP A 204 0.61 4.88 -2.67
C ASP A 204 0.75 6.27 -2.02
N TYR A 205 0.15 6.43 -0.87
CA TYR A 205 0.24 7.68 -0.14
C TYR A 205 1.61 7.82 0.50
N TYR A 206 2.19 9.01 0.38
CA TYR A 206 3.42 9.33 1.07
C TYR A 206 3.21 9.32 2.58
N MET A 207 4.02 8.57 3.29
CA MET A 207 4.06 8.60 4.76
C MET A 207 5.11 9.63 5.17
N PRO A 208 4.69 10.75 5.78
CA PRO A 208 5.61 11.80 6.17
C PRO A 208 6.54 11.34 7.29
N ASP A 209 7.80 11.69 7.15
CA ASP A 209 8.83 11.59 8.18
C ASP A 209 9.11 12.97 8.83
N GLN A 210 10.27 13.13 9.43
CA GLN A 210 10.69 14.41 10.00
C GLN A 210 10.83 15.55 8.97
N SER A 211 10.93 15.23 7.69
CA SER A 211 10.99 16.17 6.56
C SER A 211 9.65 16.36 5.85
N ALA A 212 8.56 15.99 6.48
CA ALA A 212 7.21 15.90 5.95
C ALA A 212 6.79 17.08 5.07
N ASP A 213 7.05 18.30 5.50
CA ASP A 213 6.61 19.51 4.82
C ASP A 213 7.19 19.68 3.41
N LYS A 214 8.35 19.06 3.12
CA LYS A 214 9.03 19.19 1.82
C LYS A 214 8.51 18.20 0.78
N GLN A 215 8.14 17.00 1.23
CA GLN A 215 7.77 15.90 0.34
C GLN A 215 6.25 15.68 0.26
N CYS A 216 5.51 16.19 1.23
CA CYS A 216 4.06 16.01 1.28
C CYS A 216 3.38 16.89 0.21
N PRO A 217 2.55 16.33 -0.67
CA PRO A 217 1.74 17.11 -1.59
C PRO A 217 0.61 17.83 -0.84
N SER A 218 0.17 18.99 -1.34
CA SER A 218 -1.03 19.64 -0.84
C SER A 218 -2.30 18.91 -1.29
N ASP A 219 -3.40 19.10 -0.57
CA ASP A 219 -4.70 18.54 -0.96
C ASP A 219 -5.15 19.02 -2.34
N THR A 220 -4.89 20.29 -2.68
CA THR A 220 -5.14 20.82 -4.02
C THR A 220 -4.34 20.07 -5.08
N MET A 221 -3.06 19.78 -4.83
CA MET A 221 -2.22 19.00 -5.75
C MET A 221 -2.72 17.56 -5.88
N LEU A 222 -3.10 16.92 -4.78
CA LEU A 222 -3.69 15.57 -4.80
C LEU A 222 -4.99 15.54 -5.60
N PHE A 223 -5.85 16.53 -5.41
CA PHE A 223 -7.10 16.62 -6.17
C PHE A 223 -6.86 16.69 -7.68
N GLU A 224 -5.90 17.50 -8.12
CA GLU A 224 -5.55 17.58 -9.55
C GLU A 224 -4.93 16.26 -10.06
N VAL A 225 -4.11 15.59 -9.26
CA VAL A 225 -3.58 14.25 -9.59
C VAL A 225 -4.73 13.24 -9.75
N PHE A 226 -5.68 13.22 -8.82
CA PHE A 226 -6.82 12.31 -8.89
C PHE A 226 -7.68 12.59 -10.11
N LYS A 227 -8.01 13.86 -10.40
CA LYS A 227 -8.75 14.23 -11.61
C LYS A 227 -8.07 13.73 -12.88
N LYS A 228 -6.77 14.04 -13.03
CA LYS A 228 -6.00 13.58 -14.19
C LYS A 228 -5.97 12.05 -14.27
N GLY A 229 -5.70 11.37 -13.14
CA GLY A 229 -5.66 9.93 -13.07
C GLY A 229 -6.99 9.27 -13.45
N ILE A 230 -8.10 9.77 -12.95
CA ILE A 230 -9.45 9.28 -13.25
C ILE A 230 -9.76 9.39 -14.75
N VAL A 231 -9.36 10.48 -15.37
CA VAL A 231 -9.66 10.76 -16.80
C VAL A 231 -8.70 10.05 -17.74
N GLU A 232 -7.39 10.15 -17.51
CA GLU A 232 -6.37 9.67 -18.45
C GLU A 232 -5.93 8.22 -18.14
N TYR A 233 -5.97 7.79 -16.87
CA TYR A 233 -5.44 6.51 -16.41
C TYR A 233 -6.41 5.74 -15.49
N PRO A 234 -7.65 5.46 -15.93
CA PRO A 234 -8.73 4.96 -15.06
C PRO A 234 -8.51 3.57 -14.46
N ARG A 235 -7.46 2.85 -14.85
CA ARG A 235 -7.12 1.52 -14.32
C ARG A 235 -6.16 1.56 -13.12
N ILE A 236 -5.72 2.73 -12.69
CA ILE A 236 -4.79 2.88 -11.57
C ILE A 236 -5.56 2.98 -10.25
N ASP A 237 -5.14 2.24 -9.23
CA ASP A 237 -5.63 2.46 -7.87
C ASP A 237 -4.89 3.64 -7.19
N PRO A 238 -5.59 4.40 -6.34
CA PRO A 238 -6.90 4.07 -5.74
C PRO A 238 -8.14 4.44 -6.57
N TRP A 239 -8.03 5.30 -7.60
CA TRP A 239 -9.23 5.79 -8.30
C TRP A 239 -9.92 4.75 -9.19
N SER A 240 -9.21 3.71 -9.65
CA SER A 240 -9.85 2.57 -10.31
C SER A 240 -10.93 1.94 -9.41
N SER A 241 -10.63 1.78 -8.13
CA SER A 241 -11.58 1.27 -7.14
C SER A 241 -12.74 2.25 -6.93
N TRP A 242 -12.50 3.55 -6.89
CA TRP A 242 -13.56 4.57 -6.75
C TRP A 242 -14.50 4.59 -7.97
N ILE A 243 -13.94 4.59 -9.19
CA ILE A 243 -14.70 4.56 -10.45
C ILE A 243 -15.62 3.33 -10.49
N ASN A 244 -15.12 2.17 -10.10
CA ASN A 244 -15.87 0.92 -10.16
C ASN A 244 -16.77 0.71 -8.92
N ASN A 245 -16.85 1.70 -8.03
CA ASN A 245 -17.62 1.63 -6.79
C ASN A 245 -17.32 0.34 -5.98
N ASN A 246 -16.06 -0.09 -6.03
CA ASN A 246 -15.62 -1.24 -5.27
C ASN A 246 -15.47 -0.85 -3.81
N GLU A 247 -16.05 -1.63 -2.91
CA GLU A 247 -15.95 -1.44 -1.45
C GLU A 247 -14.59 -1.85 -0.88
N ASN A 248 -13.54 -1.86 -1.70
CA ASN A 248 -12.20 -2.23 -1.26
C ASN A 248 -11.55 -1.06 -0.53
N TYR A 249 -11.58 -1.12 0.77
CA TYR A 249 -10.97 -0.13 1.64
C TYR A 249 -9.80 -0.76 2.38
N ALA A 250 -8.62 -0.23 2.16
CA ALA A 250 -7.51 -0.47 3.07
C ALA A 250 -7.82 0.23 4.40
N SER A 251 -8.47 -0.46 5.30
CA SER A 251 -8.65 0.05 6.66
C SER A 251 -7.36 -0.16 7.43
N CYS A 252 -6.87 0.88 8.11
CA CYS A 252 -5.75 0.77 9.04
C CYS A 252 -5.98 -0.30 10.11
N ARG A 253 -7.22 -0.64 10.44
CA ARG A 253 -7.56 -1.71 11.39
C ARG A 253 -7.17 -3.10 10.91
N SER A 254 -7.09 -3.31 9.60
CA SER A 254 -6.70 -4.59 9.02
C SER A 254 -5.21 -4.71 8.71
N SER A 255 -4.47 -3.62 8.72
CA SER A 255 -3.04 -3.66 8.52
C SER A 255 -2.30 -4.35 9.67
N ARG A 256 -1.31 -5.17 9.34
CA ARG A 256 -0.44 -5.87 10.29
C ARG A 256 0.98 -5.84 9.75
N MET A 257 1.93 -5.68 10.65
CA MET A 257 3.34 -5.61 10.29
C MET A 257 4.21 -6.40 11.25
N ILE A 258 5.22 -7.07 10.72
CA ILE A 258 6.32 -7.66 11.45
C ILE A 258 7.56 -6.82 11.13
N ASN A 259 8.13 -6.20 12.15
CA ASN A 259 9.27 -5.30 12.04
C ASN A 259 10.61 -6.05 11.91
N PRO A 260 11.72 -5.38 11.54
CA PRO A 260 13.04 -6.03 11.45
C PRO A 260 13.47 -6.75 12.74
N ASP A 261 13.14 -6.22 13.90
CA ASP A 261 13.43 -6.79 15.23
C ASP A 261 12.43 -7.88 15.70
N ASN A 262 11.57 -8.37 14.82
CA ASN A 262 10.48 -9.31 15.07
C ASN A 262 9.33 -8.78 15.94
N SER A 263 9.37 -7.54 16.37
CA SER A 263 8.21 -6.90 17.00
C SER A 263 7.04 -6.77 16.03
N ARG A 264 5.83 -6.66 16.56
CA ARG A 264 4.61 -6.49 15.78
C ARG A 264 4.09 -5.07 15.88
N SER A 265 3.65 -4.52 14.77
CA SER A 265 2.98 -3.23 14.70
C SER A 265 1.82 -3.27 13.70
N ASN A 266 1.05 -2.20 13.64
CA ASN A 266 -0.09 -2.13 12.73
C ASN A 266 0.20 -1.26 11.50
N CYS A 267 1.27 -0.45 11.53
CA CYS A 267 1.58 0.49 10.45
C CYS A 267 3.05 0.88 10.48
N GLY A 268 3.71 1.02 9.32
CA GLY A 268 5.09 1.51 9.22
C GLY A 268 5.28 2.89 9.83
N ALA A 269 4.31 3.77 9.68
CA ALA A 269 4.34 5.09 10.32
C ALA A 269 4.32 5.02 11.86
N MET A 270 3.76 3.97 12.45
CA MET A 270 3.79 3.76 13.91
C MET A 270 5.18 3.37 14.40
N VAL A 271 6.00 2.74 13.57
CA VAL A 271 7.41 2.44 13.88
C VAL A 271 8.23 3.72 13.90
N ILE A 272 7.99 4.61 12.94
CA ILE A 272 8.61 5.95 12.92
C ILE A 272 8.19 6.76 14.16
N ALA A 273 6.92 6.67 14.52
CA ALA A 273 6.33 7.38 15.67
C ALA A 273 6.80 6.84 17.03
N GLN A 274 7.46 5.69 17.09
CA GLN A 274 8.14 5.21 18.32
C GLN A 274 9.31 6.12 18.71
N ASN A 275 9.84 6.88 17.77
CA ASN A 275 10.71 8.00 18.10
C ASN A 275 9.83 9.18 18.58
N GLU A 276 9.56 9.24 19.90
CA GLU A 276 8.63 10.18 20.53
C GLU A 276 8.86 11.65 20.13
N GLN A 277 10.13 12.04 19.92
CA GLN A 277 10.48 13.40 19.51
C GLN A 277 10.08 13.71 18.06
N ALA A 278 10.05 12.73 17.19
CA ALA A 278 9.63 12.88 15.79
C ALA A 278 8.11 12.94 15.69
N ALA A 279 7.42 12.09 16.42
CA ALA A 279 5.95 12.02 16.41
C ALA A 279 5.30 13.34 16.88
N ASP A 280 5.80 13.94 17.96
CA ASP A 280 5.27 15.20 18.50
C ASP A 280 5.54 16.41 17.59
N LYS A 281 6.54 16.34 16.71
CA LYS A 281 6.87 17.41 15.74
C LYS A 281 6.11 17.29 14.43
N ILE A 282 5.82 16.07 14.00
CA ILE A 282 5.20 15.78 12.69
C ILE A 282 3.70 15.77 12.83
N TYR A 283 3.18 15.25 13.93
CA TYR A 283 1.76 15.07 14.13
C TYR A 283 1.27 15.90 15.31
N THR A 284 0.27 16.72 15.07
CA THR A 284 -0.47 17.40 16.13
C THR A 284 -1.21 16.42 17.05
N ILE A 285 -1.09 15.12 16.79
CA ILE A 285 -1.68 14.01 17.52
C ILE A 285 -0.53 13.16 18.07
N LYS A 286 -0.51 12.95 19.38
CA LYS A 286 0.38 11.96 19.99
C LYS A 286 -0.06 10.56 19.58
N LEU A 287 0.68 9.94 18.66
CA LEU A 287 0.33 8.64 18.10
C LEU A 287 0.91 7.46 18.88
N HIS A 288 1.99 7.69 19.64
CA HIS A 288 2.54 6.67 20.51
C HIS A 288 1.45 6.18 21.50
N ASN A 289 1.34 4.89 21.66
CA ASN A 289 0.30 4.22 22.47
C ASN A 289 -1.14 4.28 21.94
N LYS A 290 -1.38 4.69 20.68
CA LYS A 290 -2.72 4.63 20.09
C LYS A 290 -2.88 3.44 19.17
N SER A 291 -4.00 2.73 19.30
CA SER A 291 -4.40 1.72 18.32
C SER A 291 -4.81 2.39 17.00
N ASN A 292 -4.70 1.66 15.87
CA ASN A 292 -5.17 2.16 14.57
C ASN A 292 -6.64 2.59 14.62
N ALA A 293 -7.49 1.87 15.38
CA ALA A 293 -8.88 2.24 15.57
C ALA A 293 -9.06 3.65 16.18
N ASN A 294 -8.21 4.02 17.13
CA ASN A 294 -8.26 5.36 17.72
C ASN A 294 -7.82 6.44 16.74
N ILE A 295 -6.85 6.14 15.87
CA ILE A 295 -6.40 7.05 14.81
C ILE A 295 -7.52 7.27 13.80
N GLU A 296 -8.18 6.20 13.35
CA GLU A 296 -9.34 6.28 12.45
C GLU A 296 -10.46 7.11 13.03
N ASN A 297 -10.83 6.89 14.29
CA ASN A 297 -11.88 7.66 14.96
C ASN A 297 -11.54 9.14 15.05
N LEU A 298 -10.29 9.46 15.42
CA LEU A 298 -9.82 10.85 15.45
C LEU A 298 -9.87 11.50 14.06
N PHE A 299 -9.52 10.76 13.01
CA PHE A 299 -9.62 11.25 11.65
C PHE A 299 -11.08 11.54 11.27
N LEU A 300 -11.99 10.59 11.52
CA LEU A 300 -13.41 10.73 11.18
C LEU A 300 -14.06 11.92 11.89
N GLU A 301 -13.70 12.14 13.15
CA GLU A 301 -14.16 13.30 13.92
C GLU A 301 -13.62 14.61 13.35
N LYS A 302 -12.32 14.65 13.04
CA LYS A 302 -11.66 15.88 12.59
C LYS A 302 -12.04 16.31 11.17
N TYR A 303 -12.31 15.36 10.30
CA TYR A 303 -12.77 15.65 8.93
C TYR A 303 -14.29 15.67 8.81
N ASN A 304 -14.99 15.63 9.92
CA ASN A 304 -16.46 15.60 9.97
C ASN A 304 -17.06 14.54 9.01
N CYS A 305 -16.38 13.39 8.87
CA CYS A 305 -16.76 12.34 7.92
C CYS A 305 -18.17 11.79 8.19
N ILE A 306 -18.64 11.87 9.43
CA ILE A 306 -19.96 11.34 9.83
C ILE A 306 -21.11 12.06 9.09
N GLY A 307 -20.94 13.34 8.78
CA GLY A 307 -21.91 14.12 7.98
C GLY A 307 -21.70 14.06 6.48
N CYS A 308 -20.69 13.32 5.99
CA CYS A 308 -20.35 13.28 4.59
C CYS A 308 -21.20 12.27 3.81
N GLU A 309 -21.79 12.69 2.71
CA GLU A 309 -22.61 11.86 1.80
C GLU A 309 -21.82 10.72 1.16
N TYR A 310 -20.49 10.83 1.09
CA TYR A 310 -19.60 9.80 0.54
C TYR A 310 -19.01 8.84 1.56
N LEU A 311 -19.39 8.96 2.85
CA LEU A 311 -18.78 8.18 3.93
C LEU A 311 -18.79 6.67 3.64
N GLU A 312 -19.88 6.13 3.11
CA GLU A 312 -19.99 4.70 2.82
C GLU A 312 -19.12 4.25 1.64
N ARG A 313 -18.75 5.16 0.74
CA ARG A 313 -17.98 4.89 -0.48
C ARG A 313 -16.52 5.29 -0.35
N CYS A 314 -16.20 6.20 0.57
CA CYS A 314 -14.88 6.78 0.70
C CYS A 314 -13.86 5.77 1.23
N SER A 315 -12.72 5.64 0.57
CA SER A 315 -11.60 4.79 0.99
C SER A 315 -10.66 5.46 2.01
N PHE A 316 -10.92 6.72 2.38
CA PHE A 316 -10.21 7.53 3.38
C PHE A 316 -8.72 7.81 3.09
N GLY A 317 -8.05 7.12 2.21
CA GLY A 317 -6.62 7.25 2.00
C GLY A 317 -5.77 6.97 3.24
N CYS A 318 -4.56 7.51 3.27
CA CYS A 318 -3.67 7.33 4.41
C CYS A 318 -3.93 8.38 5.49
N PHE A 319 -4.38 7.95 6.68
CA PHE A 319 -4.64 8.84 7.80
C PHE A 319 -3.41 9.62 8.27
N MET A 320 -2.21 9.03 8.09
CA MET A 320 -0.97 9.66 8.49
C MET A 320 -0.58 10.81 7.57
N GLN A 321 -0.85 10.70 6.27
CA GLN A 321 -0.62 11.80 5.33
C GLN A 321 -1.45 13.02 5.69
N HIS A 322 -2.70 12.81 6.07
CA HIS A 322 -3.61 13.88 6.44
C HIS A 322 -3.33 14.46 7.83
N ALA A 323 -2.73 13.69 8.74
CA ALA A 323 -2.34 14.20 10.05
C ALA A 323 -1.26 15.30 9.98
N SER A 324 -0.49 15.36 8.89
CA SER A 324 0.53 16.39 8.63
C SER A 324 -0.03 17.65 7.98
N THR A 325 -1.25 17.61 7.43
CA THR A 325 -1.94 18.75 6.82
C THR A 325 -2.86 19.44 7.83
N LYS A 326 -3.23 20.69 7.57
CA LYS A 326 -4.22 21.42 8.42
C LYS A 326 -5.54 20.65 8.40
N PHE A 327 -6.24 20.71 9.56
CA PHE A 327 -7.57 20.14 9.65
C PHE A 327 -8.50 20.78 8.63
N VAL A 328 -9.34 19.94 8.03
CA VAL A 328 -10.45 20.39 7.20
C VAL A 328 -11.53 20.88 8.15
N GLU A 329 -11.64 22.18 8.31
CA GLU A 329 -12.71 22.83 9.10
C GLU A 329 -14.05 22.76 8.38
N ASP A 330 -13.99 22.74 7.02
CA ASP A 330 -15.15 22.61 6.15
C ASP A 330 -15.08 21.30 5.35
N LEU A 331 -16.19 20.55 5.27
CA LEU A 331 -16.34 19.36 4.43
C LEU A 331 -15.97 19.65 2.97
N ASP A 332 -16.22 20.87 2.51
CA ASP A 332 -15.92 21.30 1.16
C ASP A 332 -14.40 21.32 0.85
N ASP A 333 -13.56 21.29 1.87
CA ASP A 333 -12.11 21.21 1.69
C ASP A 333 -11.54 19.79 1.61
N CYS A 334 -12.33 18.77 1.90
CA CYS A 334 -11.88 17.40 1.84
C CYS A 334 -11.55 16.96 0.39
N VAL A 335 -10.30 16.57 0.14
CA VAL A 335 -9.83 16.12 -1.17
C VAL A 335 -10.63 14.94 -1.73
N TYR A 336 -11.02 14.01 -0.88
CA TYR A 336 -11.82 12.84 -1.30
C TYR A 336 -13.23 13.25 -1.66
N ARG A 337 -13.88 14.08 -0.85
CA ARG A 337 -15.22 14.60 -1.16
C ARG A 337 -15.23 15.32 -2.50
N LYS A 338 -14.29 16.24 -2.72
CA LYS A 338 -14.10 16.92 -4.01
C LYS A 338 -13.92 15.96 -5.18
N THR A 339 -13.17 14.88 -4.96
CA THR A 339 -12.93 13.87 -6.00
C THR A 339 -14.19 13.08 -6.33
N TYR A 340 -14.95 12.65 -5.33
CA TYR A 340 -16.24 11.96 -5.57
C TYR A 340 -17.25 12.87 -6.24
N GLN A 341 -17.35 14.13 -5.82
CA GLN A 341 -18.20 15.14 -6.47
C GLN A 341 -17.80 15.31 -7.94
N PHE A 342 -16.51 15.47 -8.22
CA PHE A 342 -16.02 15.55 -9.60
C PHE A 342 -16.41 14.33 -10.43
N MET A 343 -16.31 13.12 -9.88
CA MET A 343 -16.71 11.92 -10.59
C MET A 343 -18.22 11.85 -10.84
N GLU A 344 -19.05 12.27 -9.91
CA GLU A 344 -20.51 12.34 -10.09
C GLU A 344 -20.91 13.38 -11.14
N ASP A 345 -20.39 14.59 -11.04
CA ASP A 345 -20.68 15.69 -11.99
C ASP A 345 -20.30 15.33 -13.43
N ASN A 346 -19.32 14.43 -13.61
CA ASN A 346 -18.86 13.99 -14.93
C ASN A 346 -19.34 12.58 -15.29
N ASN A 347 -20.25 11.95 -14.54
CA ASN A 347 -20.78 10.60 -14.77
C ASN A 347 -19.68 9.52 -14.90
N LEU A 348 -18.61 9.62 -14.09
CA LEU A 348 -17.46 8.71 -14.15
C LEU A 348 -17.58 7.50 -13.22
N ILE A 349 -18.55 7.48 -12.30
CA ILE A 349 -18.78 6.36 -11.38
C ILE A 349 -19.58 5.27 -12.12
N ARG A 350 -19.03 4.06 -12.13
CA ARG A 350 -19.71 2.87 -12.68
C ARG A 350 -20.51 2.21 -11.57
N TYR A 351 -21.81 2.45 -11.55
CA TYR A 351 -22.70 1.67 -10.69
C TYR A 351 -22.79 0.27 -11.27
N GLY A 352 -22.35 -0.74 -10.50
CA GLY A 352 -22.48 -2.14 -10.92
C GLY A 352 -23.91 -2.49 -11.29
N SER A 353 -24.10 -3.31 -12.32
CA SER A 353 -25.39 -3.72 -12.88
C SER A 353 -26.34 -4.49 -11.94
N SER A 354 -26.03 -4.59 -10.66
CA SER A 354 -26.83 -5.30 -9.65
C SER A 354 -27.95 -4.48 -8.98
N VAL A 355 -28.17 -3.22 -9.39
CA VAL A 355 -29.25 -2.37 -8.87
C VAL A 355 -30.35 -2.10 -9.91
N LYS A 356 -30.44 -2.88 -10.99
CA LYS A 356 -31.58 -2.81 -11.93
C LYS A 356 -32.60 -3.91 -11.65
N THR A 357 -33.18 -3.98 -10.46
CA THR A 357 -34.39 -4.74 -10.24
C THR A 357 -35.19 -4.22 -9.04
N LEU A 358 -35.47 -2.95 -9.00
CA LEU A 358 -36.56 -2.36 -8.23
C LEU A 358 -37.05 -1.10 -8.98
N ALA A 359 -37.31 -1.22 -10.26
CA ALA A 359 -38.20 -0.28 -10.96
C ALA A 359 -39.59 -0.86 -10.90
N CYS A 360 -40.43 -0.18 -10.16
CA CYS A 360 -41.86 -0.36 -10.07
C CYS A 360 -42.49 -0.82 -11.38
N THR A 361 -43.09 -1.99 -11.38
CA THR A 361 -44.22 -2.31 -12.26
C THR A 361 -45.48 -1.95 -11.52
N ASP A 362 -45.76 -0.66 -11.38
CA ASP A 362 -47.15 -0.19 -11.29
C ASP A 362 -47.65 -0.08 -12.71
N ASN A 363 -48.32 -1.09 -13.15
CA ASN A 363 -49.30 -0.99 -14.20
C ASN A 363 -50.64 -1.36 -13.61
N GLY A 364 -51.37 -0.31 -13.26
CA GLY A 364 -52.81 -0.40 -13.12
C GLY A 364 -53.49 -0.68 -14.45
N SER A 365 -54.40 -1.57 -14.42
CA SER A 365 -55.71 -1.52 -15.03
C SER A 365 -56.55 -2.68 -14.50
#